data_00a591efef8d77e0d24d357de6ba60cf
#
_entry.id   00a591efef8d77e0d24d357de6ba60cf
#
_cell.length_a   1.000
_cell.length_b   1.000
_cell.length_c   1.000
_cell.angle_alpha   90.00
_cell.angle_beta   90.00
_cell.angle_gamma   90.00
#
_symmetry.space_group_name_H-M   'P 1'
#
loop_
_entity.id
_entity.type
_entity.pdbx_description
1 polymer ?
#
loop_
_entity_poly.entity_id
_entity_poly.type
_entity_poly.pdbx_seq_one_letter_code
_entity_poly.pdbx_strand_id
1 'polypeptide(L)'
;MWQILEHRRVDKQCAAVPKEILKRYEKWKDIATISGPLGLRQITGFHDEALSGEWKGCRSSRLGAQFRVIYRCLPDQSIFQVMSITAHDYRRP
;
A
#
# COMPACT_ATOMS: atom_id res chain seq x y z
N MET A 1 4.04 17.76 -1.81
CA MET A 1 3.29 16.59 -1.32
C MET A 1 3.44 15.42 -2.27
N TRP A 2 3.33 14.23 -1.73
CA TRP A 2 3.38 13.03 -2.56
C TRP A 2 2.07 12.82 -3.29
N GLN A 3 2.13 12.36 -4.52
CA GLN A 3 0.97 12.03 -5.33
C GLN A 3 0.77 10.52 -5.30
N ILE A 4 -0.48 10.07 -5.29
CA ILE A 4 -0.81 8.65 -5.29
C ILE A 4 -1.51 8.31 -6.59
N LEU A 5 -0.90 7.38 -7.34
CA LEU A 5 -1.47 6.84 -8.57
C LEU A 5 -1.84 5.39 -8.30
N GLU A 6 -3.06 5.03 -8.63
CA GLU A 6 -3.58 3.69 -8.38
C GLU A 6 -3.69 2.91 -9.68
N HIS A 7 -3.20 1.67 -9.67
CA HIS A 7 -3.43 0.77 -10.79
C HIS A 7 -4.95 0.56 -10.93
N ARG A 8 -5.44 0.46 -12.15
CA ARG A 8 -6.89 0.34 -12.39
C ARG A 8 -7.56 -0.82 -11.65
N ARG A 9 -6.82 -1.90 -11.35
CA ARG A 9 -7.35 -3.02 -10.58
C ARG A 9 -7.75 -2.64 -9.15
N VAL A 10 -7.18 -1.55 -8.64
CA VAL A 10 -7.40 -1.13 -7.25
C VAL A 10 -8.84 -0.72 -7.02
N ASP A 11 -9.49 -0.09 -8.00
CA ASP A 11 -10.89 0.27 -7.88
C ASP A 11 -11.78 -0.94 -7.59
N LYS A 12 -11.59 -2.01 -8.34
CA LYS A 12 -12.36 -3.23 -8.13
C LYS A 12 -12.03 -3.87 -6.80
N GLN A 13 -10.77 -3.84 -6.44
CA GLN A 13 -10.34 -4.40 -5.16
C GLN A 13 -10.94 -3.63 -3.98
N CYS A 14 -10.98 -2.30 -4.07
CA CYS A 14 -11.59 -1.48 -3.04
C CYS A 14 -13.08 -1.76 -2.88
N ALA A 15 -13.77 -2.04 -3.98
CA ALA A 15 -15.20 -2.38 -3.94
C ALA A 15 -15.45 -3.73 -3.27
N ALA A 16 -14.45 -4.59 -3.22
CA ALA A 16 -14.59 -5.96 -2.71
C ALA A 16 -14.10 -6.15 -1.27
N VAL A 17 -13.38 -5.16 -0.72
CA VAL A 17 -12.86 -5.30 0.65
C VAL A 17 -13.88 -4.83 1.68
N PRO A 18 -13.77 -5.31 2.94
CA PRO A 18 -14.62 -4.81 4.02
C PRO A 18 -14.46 -3.31 4.22
N LYS A 19 -15.51 -2.65 4.68
CA LYS A 19 -15.49 -1.19 4.92
C LYS A 19 -14.35 -0.76 5.82
N GLU A 20 -14.02 -1.57 6.82
CA GLU A 20 -12.93 -1.25 7.75
C GLU A 20 -11.60 -1.17 7.04
N ILE A 21 -11.39 -2.08 6.08
CA ILE A 21 -10.15 -2.11 5.31
C ILE A 21 -10.10 -0.88 4.39
N LEU A 22 -11.22 -0.54 3.78
CA LEU A 22 -11.29 0.64 2.94
C LEU A 22 -10.95 1.91 3.73
N LYS A 23 -11.49 2.05 4.94
CA LYS A 23 -11.18 3.19 5.81
C LYS A 23 -9.68 3.26 6.13
N ARG A 24 -9.07 2.12 6.40
CA ARG A 24 -7.64 2.06 6.69
C ARG A 24 -6.81 2.41 5.47
N TYR A 25 -7.27 2.01 4.29
CA TYR A 25 -6.59 2.38 3.04
C TYR A 25 -6.67 3.89 2.81
N GLU A 26 -7.83 4.50 3.05
CA GLU A 26 -7.97 5.94 2.91
C GLU A 26 -7.03 6.68 3.86
N LYS A 27 -6.92 6.22 5.10
CA LYS A 27 -5.99 6.79 6.07
C LYS A 27 -4.54 6.59 5.62
N TRP A 28 -4.22 5.41 5.08
CA TRP A 28 -2.90 5.12 4.56
C TRP A 28 -2.54 6.12 3.44
N LYS A 29 -3.49 6.40 2.54
CA LYS A 29 -3.25 7.36 1.45
C LYS A 29 -3.00 8.76 2.00
N ASP A 30 -3.74 9.17 3.01
CA ASP A 30 -3.55 10.50 3.62
C ASP A 30 -2.14 10.61 4.21
N ILE A 31 -1.71 9.60 4.93
CA ILE A 31 -0.38 9.58 5.54
C ILE A 31 0.70 9.56 4.47
N ALA A 32 0.53 8.74 3.44
CA ALA A 32 1.48 8.65 2.33
C ALA A 32 1.60 10.00 1.62
N THR A 33 0.49 10.67 1.39
CA THR A 33 0.47 11.98 0.70
C THR A 33 1.23 13.02 1.50
N ILE A 34 1.04 13.06 2.81
CA ILE A 34 1.61 14.09 3.68
C ILE A 34 3.04 13.78 4.07
N SER A 35 3.32 12.55 4.45
CA SER A 35 4.58 12.18 5.09
C SER A 35 5.52 11.34 4.23
N GLY A 36 5.07 10.88 3.09
CA GLY A 36 5.88 10.07 2.19
C GLY A 36 6.22 8.68 2.75
N PRO A 37 7.14 7.96 2.08
CA PRO A 37 7.45 6.58 2.46
C PRO A 37 8.05 6.46 3.85
N LEU A 38 8.85 7.43 4.28
CA LEU A 38 9.43 7.37 5.64
C LEU A 38 8.36 7.48 6.70
N GLY A 39 7.33 8.31 6.46
CA GLY A 39 6.22 8.42 7.41
C GLY A 39 5.45 7.12 7.56
N LEU A 40 5.23 6.42 6.45
CA LEU A 40 4.57 5.12 6.49
C LEU A 40 5.35 4.10 7.31
N ARG A 41 6.68 4.07 7.15
CA ARG A 41 7.54 3.12 7.84
C ARG A 41 7.57 3.35 9.35
N GLN A 42 7.30 4.56 9.79
CA GLN A 42 7.30 4.89 11.21
C GLN A 42 6.05 4.42 11.94
N ILE A 43 5.01 4.06 11.21
CA ILE A 43 3.77 3.60 11.83
C ILE A 43 3.85 2.09 12.01
N THR A 44 4.08 1.67 13.24
CA THR A 44 4.29 0.27 13.58
C THR A 44 3.15 -0.63 13.11
N GLY A 45 1.91 -0.17 13.25
CA GLY A 45 0.74 -0.97 12.86
C GLY A 45 0.66 -1.30 11.38
N PHE A 46 1.34 -0.55 10.52
CA PHE A 46 1.36 -0.83 9.10
C PHE A 46 2.31 -1.96 8.73
N HIS A 47 3.25 -2.31 9.59
CA HIS A 47 4.25 -3.35 9.28
C HIS A 47 4.78 -3.22 7.85
N ASP A 48 5.21 -2.01 7.50
CA ASP A 48 5.70 -1.75 6.16
C ASP A 48 6.99 -2.52 5.90
N GLU A 49 7.03 -3.25 4.79
CA GLU A 49 8.18 -4.09 4.48
C GLU A 49 8.46 -4.17 2.99
N ALA A 50 9.72 -4.35 2.65
CA ALA A 50 10.12 -4.58 1.27
C ALA A 50 9.75 -5.99 0.84
N LEU A 51 9.38 -6.15 -0.40
CA LEU A 51 8.96 -7.44 -0.95
C LEU A 51 10.06 -8.03 -1.83
N SER A 52 9.96 -9.34 -2.06
CA SER A 52 10.88 -10.07 -2.91
C SER A 52 10.09 -10.85 -3.98
N GLY A 53 10.81 -11.63 -4.81
CA GLY A 53 10.18 -12.42 -5.84
C GLY A 53 9.52 -11.56 -6.90
N GLU A 54 8.30 -11.89 -7.25
CA GLU A 54 7.56 -11.17 -8.30
C GLU A 54 7.34 -9.70 -7.96
N TRP A 55 7.31 -9.37 -6.68
CA TRP A 55 7.08 -8.01 -6.22
C TRP A 55 8.36 -7.28 -5.84
N LYS A 56 9.51 -7.78 -6.29
CA LYS A 56 10.77 -7.11 -6.01
C LYS A 56 10.73 -5.66 -6.49
N GLY A 57 11.16 -4.75 -5.63
CA GLY A 57 11.09 -3.32 -5.90
C GLY A 57 9.83 -2.66 -5.33
N CYS A 58 8.89 -3.47 -4.86
CA CYS A 58 7.69 -2.96 -4.18
C CYS A 58 7.80 -3.16 -2.69
N ARG A 59 6.89 -2.50 -1.97
CA ARG A 59 6.74 -2.62 -0.53
C ARG A 59 5.28 -2.91 -0.22
N SER A 60 5.00 -3.38 0.98
CA SER A 60 3.62 -3.53 1.41
C SER A 60 3.40 -2.94 2.79
N SER A 61 2.19 -2.44 3.02
CA SER A 61 1.73 -2.03 4.34
C SER A 61 0.50 -2.83 4.71
N ARG A 62 0.38 -3.18 6.00
CA ARG A 62 -0.78 -3.92 6.50
C ARG A 62 -1.95 -2.95 6.68
N LEU A 63 -3.11 -3.32 6.14
CA LEU A 63 -4.35 -2.55 6.31
C LEU A 63 -5.28 -3.15 7.36
N GLY A 64 -5.04 -4.40 7.74
CA GLY A 64 -5.85 -5.11 8.71
C GLY A 64 -5.52 -6.59 8.60
N ALA A 65 -6.19 -7.43 9.39
CA ALA A 65 -5.87 -8.85 9.57
C ALA A 65 -5.12 -9.51 8.42
N GLN A 66 -5.75 -9.62 7.24
CA GLN A 66 -5.15 -10.31 6.11
C GLN A 66 -4.91 -9.40 4.91
N PHE A 67 -5.30 -8.13 4.99
CA PHE A 67 -5.25 -7.25 3.84
C PHE A 67 -3.99 -6.40 3.87
N ARG A 68 -3.35 -6.28 2.70
CA ARG A 68 -2.15 -5.45 2.54
C ARG A 68 -2.27 -4.64 1.26
N VAL A 69 -1.68 -3.44 1.29
CA VAL A 69 -1.53 -2.62 0.10
C VAL A 69 -0.10 -2.79 -0.41
N ILE A 70 0.01 -3.12 -1.69
CA ILE A 70 1.31 -3.27 -2.36
C ILE A 70 1.55 -2.03 -3.20
N TYR A 71 2.68 -1.40 -3.01
CA TYR A 71 3.00 -0.15 -3.68
C TYR A 71 4.49 -0.07 -3.98
N ARG A 72 4.84 0.86 -4.84
CA ARG A 72 6.24 1.27 -5.01
C ARG A 72 6.31 2.77 -5.08
N CYS A 73 7.49 3.31 -4.82
CA CYS A 73 7.72 4.75 -4.84
C CYS A 73 8.59 5.13 -6.00
N LEU A 74 8.29 6.29 -6.57
CA LEU A 74 9.15 6.97 -7.55
C LEU A 74 9.63 8.25 -6.87
N PRO A 75 10.75 8.19 -6.11
CA PRO A 75 11.15 9.31 -5.26
C PRO A 75 11.43 10.60 -6.02
N ASP A 76 12.04 10.48 -7.20
CA ASP A 76 12.38 11.65 -8.00
C ASP A 76 11.15 12.44 -8.43
N GLN A 77 10.00 11.80 -8.50
CA GLN A 77 8.75 12.39 -8.91
C GLN A 77 7.79 12.61 -7.75
N SER A 78 8.17 12.18 -6.56
CA SER A 78 7.32 12.20 -5.36
C SER A 78 5.97 11.50 -5.63
N ILE A 79 6.04 10.31 -6.21
CA ILE A 79 4.86 9.52 -6.58
C ILE A 79 4.89 8.16 -5.88
N PHE A 80 3.74 7.78 -5.34
CA PHE A 80 3.44 6.39 -4.96
C PHE A 80 2.63 5.77 -6.10
N GLN A 81 3.00 4.55 -6.48
CA GLN A 81 2.18 3.75 -7.38
C GLN A 81 1.59 2.60 -6.58
N VAL A 82 0.29 2.63 -6.35
CA VAL A 82 -0.40 1.55 -5.66
C VAL A 82 -0.72 0.47 -6.69
N MET A 83 -0.17 -0.71 -6.47
CA MET A 83 -0.26 -1.81 -7.42
C MET A 83 -1.42 -2.74 -7.14
N SER A 84 -1.72 -2.99 -5.86
CA SER A 84 -2.74 -3.98 -5.52
C SER A 84 -3.12 -3.87 -4.05
N ILE A 85 -4.37 -4.21 -3.74
CA ILE A 85 -4.81 -4.45 -2.37
C ILE A 85 -5.22 -5.91 -2.34
N THR A 86 -4.56 -6.71 -1.52
CA THR A 86 -4.72 -8.17 -1.57
C THR A 86 -4.81 -8.77 -0.18
N ALA A 87 -5.55 -9.86 -0.09
CA ALA A 87 -5.62 -10.69 1.11
C ALA A 87 -4.68 -11.90 1.02
N HIS A 88 -4.02 -12.10 -0.11
CA HIS A 88 -3.14 -13.25 -0.29
C HIS A 88 -1.82 -13.08 0.43
N ASP A 89 -1.26 -14.19 0.89
CA ASP A 89 0.08 -14.20 1.44
C ASP A 89 1.08 -14.31 0.29
N TYR A 90 1.37 -13.17 -0.33
CA TYR A 90 2.25 -13.09 -1.46
C TYR A 90 3.73 -13.31 -1.11
N ARG A 91 4.05 -13.48 0.19
CA ARG A 91 5.41 -13.75 0.63
C ARG A 91 5.77 -15.22 0.50
N ARG A 92 4.77 -16.08 0.28
CA ARG A 92 4.99 -17.50 0.07
C ARG A 92 5.10 -17.79 -1.42
N PRO A 93 6.06 -18.62 -1.82
CA PRO A 93 6.20 -19.01 -3.22
C PRO A 93 5.01 -19.78 -3.74
#